data_a1af135077ab6267d469b647e60df787
#
_entry.id   a1af135077ab6267d469b647e60df787
#
_cell.length_a   1.000
_cell.length_b   1.000
_cell.length_c   1.000
_cell.angle_alpha   90.00
_cell.angle_beta   90.00
_cell.angle_gamma   90.00
#
_symmetry.space_group_name_H-M   'P 1'
#
loop_
_entity.id
_entity.type
_entity.pdbx_description
1 polymer ?
#
loop_
_entity_poly.entity_id
_entity_poly.type
_entity_poly.pdbx_seq_one_letter_code
_entity_poly.pdbx_strand_id
1 'polypeptide(L)'
;EMGKPILQGEAEVEKSAWVCDYYADNAPKFLSNKKVKTEASESYISFQPLGVIFAVMPWNFPFWQVFRFAAPAMIAGNVGVLKHSSNVQGCADAIEGLFLEVVFPNNVFRNLTISSSKVEEVIENSMVKAISLTGSTSAGKAVAKKAGSVLKKTVLELGGSDPYIVLKDSDLEKTTEACLKGRLLNTGQSCIAAKRFIIEESIKSDFENIIIEKIKDQVVGDPFDERTTIGPMVSIEARDQLKAQVKVTIDAGANLLYKSITPSNKNNAYHPVVVLTDVLPGMPAFDEELFGPVLSIISAKDKEHAIILANQSCFGLGAAIFTSDIEEGKRIAEFELEAGAGFVNDFVRSDPRLPFGGVKESGYGNELSSYGILEFVNIKTIYIR
;
A
#
# COMPACT_ATOMS: atom_id res chain seq x y z
N GLU A 1 -11.57 -12.38 -8.96
CA GLU A 1 -12.04 -11.18 -9.66
C GLU A 1 -10.86 -10.33 -10.21
N MET A 2 -9.69 -10.37 -9.60
CA MET A 2 -8.53 -9.60 -10.06
C MET A 2 -7.33 -10.48 -10.52
N GLY A 3 -7.44 -11.81 -10.42
CA GLY A 3 -6.40 -12.75 -10.85
C GLY A 3 -5.27 -12.97 -9.85
N LYS A 4 -5.47 -12.69 -8.58
CA LYS A 4 -4.49 -12.97 -7.50
C LYS A 4 -4.29 -14.49 -7.35
N PRO A 5 -3.03 -14.98 -7.21
CA PRO A 5 -2.77 -16.37 -6.85
C PRO A 5 -3.52 -16.79 -5.58
N ILE A 6 -4.13 -17.97 -5.59
CA ILE A 6 -5.09 -18.40 -4.56
C ILE A 6 -4.50 -18.36 -3.14
N LEU A 7 -3.28 -18.85 -2.95
CA LEU A 7 -2.63 -18.81 -1.63
C LEU A 7 -2.38 -17.37 -1.12
N GLN A 8 -2.16 -16.43 -2.03
CA GLN A 8 -2.04 -15.02 -1.66
C GLN A 8 -3.40 -14.40 -1.34
N GLY A 9 -4.48 -14.92 -1.95
CA GLY A 9 -5.86 -14.53 -1.61
C GLY A 9 -6.25 -15.01 -0.22
N GLU A 10 -5.95 -16.26 0.12
CA GLU A 10 -6.18 -16.82 1.45
C GLU A 10 -5.41 -16.05 2.54
N ALA A 11 -4.12 -15.80 2.31
CA ALA A 11 -3.30 -14.99 3.22
C ALA A 11 -3.84 -13.56 3.41
N GLU A 12 -4.48 -12.97 2.39
CA GLU A 12 -5.14 -11.66 2.50
C GLU A 12 -6.36 -11.72 3.44
N VAL A 13 -7.17 -12.77 3.34
CA VAL A 13 -8.35 -12.96 4.21
C VAL A 13 -7.91 -13.20 5.65
N GLU A 14 -6.92 -14.04 5.89
CA GLU A 14 -6.33 -14.26 7.21
C GLU A 14 -5.79 -12.96 7.82
N LYS A 15 -5.10 -12.16 7.03
CA LYS A 15 -4.62 -10.85 7.47
C LYS A 15 -5.76 -9.89 7.82
N SER A 16 -6.87 -9.98 7.09
CA SER A 16 -8.07 -9.18 7.36
C SER A 16 -8.76 -9.61 8.67
N ALA A 17 -8.77 -10.89 8.98
CA ALA A 17 -9.22 -11.38 10.28
C ALA A 17 -8.30 -10.89 11.42
N TRP A 18 -6.99 -10.98 11.22
CA TRP A 18 -6.01 -10.51 12.22
C TRP A 18 -6.17 -9.04 12.60
N VAL A 19 -6.46 -8.13 11.66
CA VAL A 19 -6.68 -6.73 12.00
C VAL A 19 -7.95 -6.52 12.82
N CYS A 20 -8.99 -7.34 12.60
CA CYS A 20 -10.20 -7.31 13.42
C CYS A 20 -9.90 -7.74 14.86
N ASP A 21 -9.19 -8.86 15.05
CA ASP A 21 -8.77 -9.34 16.38
C ASP A 21 -7.89 -8.30 17.09
N TYR A 22 -6.92 -7.73 16.38
CA TYR A 22 -6.05 -6.70 16.96
C TYR A 22 -6.83 -5.51 17.51
N TYR A 23 -7.82 -5.00 16.78
CA TYR A 23 -8.62 -3.88 17.28
C TYR A 23 -9.65 -4.30 18.32
N ALA A 24 -10.18 -5.54 18.28
CA ALA A 24 -11.03 -6.05 19.36
C ALA A 24 -10.29 -6.02 20.70
N ASP A 25 -9.03 -6.40 20.72
CA ASP A 25 -8.20 -6.44 21.94
C ASP A 25 -7.73 -5.06 22.40
N ASN A 26 -7.47 -4.14 21.47
CA ASN A 26 -6.72 -2.90 21.78
C ASN A 26 -7.58 -1.62 21.75
N ALA A 27 -8.71 -1.59 21.04
CA ALA A 27 -9.51 -0.38 20.90
C ALA A 27 -10.01 0.22 22.22
N PRO A 28 -10.41 -0.57 23.24
CA PRO A 28 -10.82 0.01 24.53
C PRO A 28 -9.71 0.84 25.17
N LYS A 29 -8.44 0.43 25.02
CA LYS A 29 -7.28 1.18 25.51
C LYS A 29 -7.04 2.44 24.67
N PHE A 30 -7.13 2.35 23.37
CA PHE A 30 -6.87 3.49 22.47
C PHE A 30 -7.92 4.60 22.60
N LEU A 31 -9.17 4.22 22.86
CA LEU A 31 -10.32 5.12 22.96
C LEU A 31 -10.67 5.53 24.41
N SER A 32 -9.92 5.04 25.40
CA SER A 32 -10.12 5.44 26.79
C SER A 32 -9.87 6.94 27.00
N ASN A 33 -10.70 7.57 27.84
CA ASN A 33 -10.51 8.97 28.20
C ASN A 33 -9.11 9.19 28.79
N LYS A 34 -8.41 10.22 28.31
CA LYS A 34 -7.08 10.60 28.82
C LYS A 34 -7.21 11.76 29.79
N LYS A 35 -7.05 11.50 31.10
CA LYS A 35 -7.03 12.56 32.11
C LYS A 35 -5.85 13.49 31.90
N VAL A 36 -6.10 14.78 31.99
CA VAL A 36 -5.09 15.84 31.85
C VAL A 36 -5.24 16.74 33.08
N LYS A 37 -4.17 16.99 33.83
CA LYS A 37 -4.20 17.87 35.00
C LYS A 37 -4.16 19.33 34.55
N THR A 38 -5.18 20.10 34.94
CA THR A 38 -5.29 21.53 34.69
C THR A 38 -5.78 22.24 35.99
N GLU A 39 -6.17 23.49 35.92
CA GLU A 39 -6.77 24.24 36.99
C GLU A 39 -8.26 23.90 37.23
N ALA A 40 -8.86 23.05 36.39
CA ALA A 40 -10.21 22.54 36.52
C ALA A 40 -10.32 21.54 37.68
N SER A 41 -11.51 21.35 38.20
CA SER A 41 -11.81 20.26 39.13
C SER A 41 -11.64 18.89 38.45
N GLU A 42 -11.98 18.78 37.16
CA GLU A 42 -11.73 17.64 36.34
C GLU A 42 -11.50 18.07 34.89
N SER A 43 -10.50 17.48 34.22
CA SER A 43 -10.31 17.66 32.79
C SER A 43 -9.74 16.41 32.11
N TYR A 44 -10.25 16.13 30.93
CA TYR A 44 -9.84 14.97 30.14
C TYR A 44 -10.11 15.13 28.64
N ILE A 45 -9.45 14.29 27.85
CA ILE A 45 -9.69 14.14 26.41
C ILE A 45 -10.62 12.93 26.22
N SER A 46 -11.71 13.12 25.48
CA SER A 46 -12.66 12.09 25.10
C SER A 46 -12.63 11.85 23.60
N PHE A 47 -12.84 10.60 23.17
CA PHE A 47 -12.84 10.20 21.76
C PHE A 47 -14.26 9.80 21.37
N GLN A 48 -14.85 10.52 20.41
CA GLN A 48 -16.23 10.31 19.98
C GLN A 48 -16.28 9.98 18.49
N PRO A 49 -17.13 9.03 18.03
CA PRO A 49 -17.26 8.73 16.61
C PRO A 49 -17.72 9.96 15.81
N LEU A 50 -17.25 10.08 14.58
CA LEU A 50 -17.70 11.14 13.66
C LEU A 50 -19.08 10.84 13.07
N GLY A 51 -19.39 9.57 12.81
CA GLY A 51 -20.64 9.11 12.20
C GLY A 51 -20.42 8.28 10.94
N VAL A 52 -20.99 8.66 9.81
CA VAL A 52 -20.85 7.92 8.54
C VAL A 52 -19.52 8.25 7.88
N ILE A 53 -18.71 7.21 7.63
CA ILE A 53 -17.43 7.33 6.91
C ILE A 53 -17.58 6.69 5.52
N PHE A 54 -17.24 7.43 4.49
CA PHE A 54 -17.27 6.95 3.11
C PHE A 54 -15.90 6.41 2.70
N ALA A 55 -15.83 5.12 2.39
CA ALA A 55 -14.64 4.44 1.95
C ALA A 55 -14.66 4.23 0.43
N VAL A 56 -13.60 4.66 -0.27
CA VAL A 56 -13.38 4.40 -1.69
C VAL A 56 -12.15 3.51 -1.82
N MET A 57 -12.36 2.23 -2.20
CA MET A 57 -11.32 1.21 -2.11
C MET A 57 -11.00 0.60 -3.49
N PRO A 58 -9.72 0.29 -3.76
CA PRO A 58 -9.27 -0.26 -5.03
C PRO A 58 -9.36 -1.78 -5.04
N TRP A 59 -8.99 -2.35 -6.18
CA TRP A 59 -9.14 -3.78 -6.50
C TRP A 59 -7.98 -4.69 -6.05
N ASN A 60 -6.81 -4.12 -5.75
CA ASN A 60 -5.58 -4.94 -5.65
C ASN A 60 -5.45 -5.77 -4.36
N PHE A 61 -6.05 -5.33 -3.27
CA PHE A 61 -6.25 -6.09 -2.04
C PHE A 61 -7.69 -5.89 -1.56
N PRO A 62 -8.67 -6.57 -2.21
CA PRO A 62 -10.08 -6.22 -2.06
C PRO A 62 -10.66 -6.45 -0.65
N PHE A 63 -10.10 -7.37 0.12
CA PHE A 63 -10.48 -7.56 1.54
C PHE A 63 -9.62 -6.70 2.46
N TRP A 64 -8.29 -6.79 2.34
CA TRP A 64 -7.37 -6.14 3.27
C TRP A 64 -7.59 -4.63 3.36
N GLN A 65 -7.75 -3.94 2.24
CA GLN A 65 -7.90 -2.48 2.25
C GLN A 65 -9.23 -2.04 2.83
N VAL A 66 -10.28 -2.84 2.68
CA VAL A 66 -11.56 -2.56 3.33
C VAL A 66 -11.47 -2.80 4.84
N PHE A 67 -10.92 -3.93 5.29
CA PHE A 67 -10.83 -4.22 6.72
C PHE A 67 -9.81 -3.35 7.45
N ARG A 68 -8.73 -2.92 6.78
CA ARG A 68 -7.75 -1.96 7.29
C ARG A 68 -8.40 -0.64 7.70
N PHE A 69 -9.38 -0.18 6.94
CA PHE A 69 -10.23 0.96 7.24
C PHE A 69 -11.37 0.60 8.22
N ALA A 70 -12.15 -0.45 7.88
CA ALA A 70 -13.42 -0.72 8.56
C ALA A 70 -13.23 -1.16 10.01
N ALA A 71 -12.25 -2.02 10.32
CA ALA A 71 -12.02 -2.51 11.66
C ALA A 71 -11.81 -1.36 12.67
N PRO A 72 -10.83 -0.44 12.49
CA PRO A 72 -10.65 0.68 13.41
C PRO A 72 -11.81 1.69 13.39
N ALA A 73 -12.36 2.01 12.22
CA ALA A 73 -13.41 3.00 12.10
C ALA A 73 -14.71 2.56 12.79
N MET A 74 -15.10 1.29 12.61
CA MET A 74 -16.36 0.79 13.16
C MET A 74 -16.27 0.49 14.65
N ILE A 75 -15.13 -0.05 15.14
CA ILE A 75 -14.98 -0.26 16.59
C ILE A 75 -14.90 1.05 17.35
N ALA A 76 -14.51 2.16 16.70
CA ALA A 76 -14.60 3.51 17.25
C ALA A 76 -16.05 4.06 17.29
N GLY A 77 -17.04 3.31 16.80
CA GLY A 77 -18.46 3.67 16.80
C GLY A 77 -18.96 4.36 15.52
N ASN A 78 -18.17 4.38 14.46
CA ASN A 78 -18.60 4.90 13.16
C ASN A 78 -19.39 3.85 12.37
N VAL A 79 -20.03 4.29 11.28
CA VAL A 79 -20.68 3.45 10.27
C VAL A 79 -19.91 3.57 8.96
N GLY A 80 -19.74 2.46 8.25
CA GLY A 80 -19.02 2.39 7.00
C GLY A 80 -19.93 2.35 5.77
N VAL A 81 -19.64 3.19 4.78
CA VAL A 81 -20.24 3.11 3.45
C VAL A 81 -19.11 2.90 2.45
N LEU A 82 -19.14 1.77 1.74
CA LEU A 82 -18.09 1.36 0.81
C LEU A 82 -18.49 1.68 -0.64
N LYS A 83 -17.59 2.30 -1.39
CA LYS A 83 -17.57 2.25 -2.85
C LYS A 83 -16.34 1.47 -3.28
N HIS A 84 -16.50 0.20 -3.60
CA HIS A 84 -15.40 -0.62 -4.08
C HIS A 84 -15.12 -0.42 -5.58
N SER A 85 -13.96 -0.87 -6.05
CA SER A 85 -13.66 -0.91 -7.49
C SER A 85 -14.67 -1.79 -8.23
N SER A 86 -15.08 -1.39 -9.44
CA SER A 86 -16.16 -2.04 -10.20
C SER A 86 -15.85 -3.49 -10.60
N ASN A 87 -14.58 -3.86 -10.64
CA ASN A 87 -14.14 -5.21 -11.02
C ASN A 87 -14.04 -6.20 -9.84
N VAL A 88 -14.35 -5.79 -8.61
CA VAL A 88 -14.31 -6.64 -7.41
C VAL A 88 -15.60 -6.51 -6.57
N GLN A 89 -16.74 -6.41 -7.25
CA GLN A 89 -18.04 -6.25 -6.58
C GLN A 89 -18.46 -7.49 -5.79
N GLY A 90 -18.11 -8.70 -6.23
CA GLY A 90 -18.35 -9.92 -5.47
C GLY A 90 -17.61 -9.93 -4.14
N CYS A 91 -16.36 -9.39 -4.08
CA CYS A 91 -15.67 -9.18 -2.81
C CYS A 91 -16.40 -8.17 -1.93
N ALA A 92 -16.90 -7.07 -2.52
CA ALA A 92 -17.65 -6.04 -1.77
C ALA A 92 -18.94 -6.59 -1.16
N ASP A 93 -19.68 -7.39 -1.93
CA ASP A 93 -20.92 -8.03 -1.48
C ASP A 93 -20.65 -9.10 -0.40
N ALA A 94 -19.56 -9.87 -0.56
CA ALA A 94 -19.13 -10.83 0.47
C ALA A 94 -18.77 -10.12 1.78
N ILE A 95 -18.05 -8.98 1.72
CA ILE A 95 -17.73 -8.18 2.91
C ILE A 95 -19.01 -7.66 3.58
N GLU A 96 -19.95 -7.08 2.83
CA GLU A 96 -21.24 -6.64 3.39
C GLU A 96 -21.98 -7.80 4.04
N GLY A 97 -21.98 -8.99 3.39
CA GLY A 97 -22.57 -10.23 3.91
C GLY A 97 -22.01 -10.61 5.29
N LEU A 98 -20.68 -10.54 5.48
CA LEU A 98 -20.05 -10.81 6.78
C LEU A 98 -20.59 -9.91 7.90
N PHE A 99 -20.79 -8.61 7.66
CA PHE A 99 -21.36 -7.69 8.65
C PHE A 99 -22.83 -8.00 8.97
N LEU A 100 -23.57 -8.56 8.02
CA LEU A 100 -24.97 -8.98 8.25
C LEU A 100 -25.04 -10.28 9.05
N GLU A 101 -24.09 -11.20 8.87
CA GLU A 101 -24.06 -12.50 9.54
C GLU A 101 -23.65 -12.43 11.02
N VAL A 102 -22.75 -11.49 11.37
CA VAL A 102 -22.14 -11.40 12.72
C VAL A 102 -22.91 -10.51 13.69
N VAL A 103 -24.24 -10.40 13.56
CA VAL A 103 -25.14 -9.72 14.53
C VAL A 103 -24.81 -8.22 14.75
N PHE A 104 -24.17 -7.56 13.82
CA PHE A 104 -24.12 -6.10 13.84
C PHE A 104 -25.52 -5.51 13.62
N PRO A 105 -25.82 -4.31 14.16
CA PRO A 105 -27.05 -3.62 13.81
C PRO A 105 -27.19 -3.45 12.29
N ASN A 106 -28.42 -3.54 11.76
CA ASN A 106 -28.65 -3.37 10.34
C ASN A 106 -28.10 -2.05 9.82
N ASN A 107 -27.47 -2.08 8.65
CA ASN A 107 -26.93 -0.92 7.93
C ASN A 107 -25.72 -0.22 8.57
N VAL A 108 -24.98 -0.87 9.45
CA VAL A 108 -23.71 -0.30 9.96
C VAL A 108 -22.59 -0.35 8.94
N PHE A 109 -22.67 -1.27 7.96
CA PHE A 109 -21.80 -1.34 6.81
C PHE A 109 -22.60 -1.62 5.55
N ARG A 110 -22.40 -0.81 4.49
CA ARG A 110 -23.12 -0.95 3.23
C ARG A 110 -22.21 -0.76 2.04
N ASN A 111 -22.33 -1.66 1.06
CA ASN A 111 -21.71 -1.50 -0.26
C ASN A 111 -22.61 -0.63 -1.17
N LEU A 112 -22.05 0.43 -1.74
CA LEU A 112 -22.70 1.23 -2.78
C LEU A 112 -22.19 0.83 -4.15
N THR A 113 -22.99 0.12 -4.92
CA THR A 113 -22.68 -0.22 -6.31
C THR A 113 -22.92 0.98 -7.21
N ILE A 114 -22.03 1.96 -7.13
CA ILE A 114 -22.09 3.21 -7.89
C ILE A 114 -20.85 3.41 -8.77
N SER A 115 -21.01 4.17 -9.86
CA SER A 115 -19.87 4.59 -10.69
C SER A 115 -19.01 5.64 -10.00
N SER A 116 -17.75 5.79 -10.45
CA SER A 116 -16.85 6.84 -9.96
C SER A 116 -17.39 8.26 -10.13
N SER A 117 -18.24 8.50 -11.13
CA SER A 117 -18.89 9.81 -11.35
C SER A 117 -19.86 10.22 -10.24
N LYS A 118 -20.30 9.27 -9.38
CA LYS A 118 -21.19 9.53 -8.24
C LYS A 118 -20.46 9.78 -6.91
N VAL A 119 -19.15 9.64 -6.88
CA VAL A 119 -18.35 9.79 -5.65
C VAL A 119 -18.48 11.19 -5.07
N GLU A 120 -18.46 12.23 -5.90
CA GLU A 120 -18.59 13.61 -5.45
C GLU A 120 -19.93 13.88 -4.78
N GLU A 121 -21.04 13.33 -5.33
CA GLU A 121 -22.37 13.46 -4.75
C GLU A 121 -22.46 12.83 -3.36
N VAL A 122 -21.81 11.66 -3.16
CA VAL A 122 -21.74 11.01 -1.85
C VAL A 122 -20.90 11.85 -0.87
N ILE A 123 -19.78 12.42 -1.33
CA ILE A 123 -18.94 13.30 -0.50
C ILE A 123 -19.73 14.55 -0.07
N GLU A 124 -20.59 15.12 -0.88
CA GLU A 124 -21.42 16.28 -0.54
C GLU A 124 -22.51 15.97 0.48
N ASN A 125 -22.98 14.73 0.55
CA ASN A 125 -24.06 14.37 1.45
C ASN A 125 -23.71 14.72 2.92
N SER A 126 -24.57 15.49 3.59
CA SER A 126 -24.33 15.98 4.96
C SER A 126 -24.21 14.87 6.02
N MET A 127 -24.73 13.68 5.76
CA MET A 127 -24.58 12.52 6.64
C MET A 127 -23.16 11.95 6.62
N VAL A 128 -22.45 12.02 5.52
CA VAL A 128 -21.04 11.61 5.41
C VAL A 128 -20.17 12.61 6.14
N LYS A 129 -19.35 12.15 7.07
CA LYS A 129 -18.53 13.00 7.97
C LYS A 129 -17.05 13.01 7.61
N ALA A 130 -16.54 11.92 7.04
CA ALA A 130 -15.16 11.82 6.59
C ALA A 130 -15.04 10.79 5.47
N ILE A 131 -13.90 10.78 4.80
CA ILE A 131 -13.62 9.92 3.66
C ILE A 131 -12.30 9.18 3.89
N SER A 132 -12.28 7.87 3.63
CA SER A 132 -11.06 7.09 3.48
C SER A 132 -10.92 6.69 2.00
N LEU A 133 -9.80 6.98 1.39
CA LEU A 133 -9.54 6.56 0.02
C LEU A 133 -8.18 5.86 -0.06
N THR A 134 -8.18 4.66 -0.62
CA THR A 134 -6.98 4.02 -1.16
C THR A 134 -7.11 3.97 -2.69
N GLY A 135 -6.11 4.44 -3.43
CA GLY A 135 -6.18 4.47 -4.89
C GLY A 135 -5.04 5.20 -5.56
N SER A 136 -5.26 5.62 -6.81
CA SER A 136 -4.26 6.40 -7.55
C SER A 136 -4.12 7.83 -7.00
N THR A 137 -2.95 8.42 -7.20
CA THR A 137 -2.68 9.83 -6.83
C THR A 137 -3.70 10.79 -7.45
N SER A 138 -4.12 10.56 -8.68
CA SER A 138 -5.13 11.40 -9.35
C SER A 138 -6.51 11.30 -8.70
N ALA A 139 -6.93 10.09 -8.30
CA ALA A 139 -8.17 9.89 -7.56
C ALA A 139 -8.11 10.54 -6.17
N GLY A 140 -6.97 10.42 -5.47
CA GLY A 140 -6.72 11.07 -4.19
C GLY A 140 -6.85 12.60 -4.28
N LYS A 141 -6.19 13.21 -5.26
CA LYS A 141 -6.27 14.66 -5.50
C LYS A 141 -7.72 15.12 -5.79
N ALA A 142 -8.49 14.36 -6.57
CA ALA A 142 -9.89 14.68 -6.86
C ALA A 142 -10.77 14.57 -5.59
N VAL A 143 -10.64 13.50 -4.82
CA VAL A 143 -11.40 13.32 -3.57
C VAL A 143 -11.01 14.37 -2.53
N ALA A 144 -9.71 14.65 -2.34
CA ALA A 144 -9.24 15.68 -1.42
C ALA A 144 -9.80 17.06 -1.75
N LYS A 145 -9.77 17.44 -3.04
CA LYS A 145 -10.34 18.68 -3.52
C LYS A 145 -11.83 18.78 -3.19
N LYS A 146 -12.59 17.73 -3.46
CA LYS A 146 -14.03 17.69 -3.19
C LYS A 146 -14.34 17.73 -1.71
N ALA A 147 -13.67 16.89 -0.90
CA ALA A 147 -13.85 16.84 0.54
C ALA A 147 -13.48 18.16 1.22
N GLY A 148 -12.38 18.80 0.79
CA GLY A 148 -11.96 20.12 1.27
C GLY A 148 -12.99 21.21 0.98
N SER A 149 -13.67 21.17 -0.15
CA SER A 149 -14.72 22.15 -0.51
C SER A 149 -15.93 22.09 0.43
N VAL A 150 -16.14 20.98 1.14
CA VAL A 150 -17.22 20.77 2.12
C VAL A 150 -16.69 20.53 3.54
N LEU A 151 -15.41 20.83 3.82
CA LEU A 151 -14.72 20.73 5.08
C LEU A 151 -14.82 19.35 5.75
N LYS A 152 -14.71 18.28 4.96
CA LYS A 152 -14.68 16.90 5.47
C LYS A 152 -13.25 16.37 5.52
N LYS A 153 -12.94 15.71 6.64
CA LYS A 153 -11.63 15.03 6.84
C LYS A 153 -11.43 13.92 5.82
N THR A 154 -10.19 13.75 5.37
CA THR A 154 -9.79 12.65 4.49
C THR A 154 -8.58 11.92 5.06
N VAL A 155 -8.51 10.60 4.86
CA VAL A 155 -7.32 9.77 4.94
C VAL A 155 -7.07 9.25 3.54
N LEU A 156 -5.87 9.46 3.02
CA LEU A 156 -5.52 9.14 1.64
C LEU A 156 -4.29 8.23 1.60
N GLU A 157 -4.48 7.02 1.08
CA GLU A 157 -3.45 6.02 0.80
C GLU A 157 -3.31 5.89 -0.71
N LEU A 158 -2.22 6.43 -1.28
CA LEU A 158 -2.10 6.61 -2.72
C LEU A 158 -0.98 5.75 -3.32
N GLY A 159 -0.52 6.09 -4.52
CA GLY A 159 0.56 5.40 -5.20
C GLY A 159 1.90 5.47 -4.47
N GLY A 160 2.82 4.60 -4.84
CA GLY A 160 4.17 4.56 -4.29
C GLY A 160 5.18 4.04 -5.32
N SER A 161 6.42 4.48 -5.18
CA SER A 161 7.56 3.95 -5.92
C SER A 161 8.70 3.68 -4.95
N ASP A 162 8.47 2.68 -4.08
CA ASP A 162 9.31 2.40 -2.92
C ASP A 162 10.75 2.08 -3.33
N PRO A 163 11.75 2.81 -2.77
CA PRO A 163 13.16 2.52 -2.97
C PRO A 163 13.63 1.44 -1.99
N TYR A 164 14.40 0.48 -2.49
CA TYR A 164 15.13 -0.49 -1.69
C TYR A 164 16.62 -0.26 -1.93
N ILE A 165 17.31 0.30 -0.92
CA ILE A 165 18.76 0.56 -0.95
C ILE A 165 19.49 -0.71 -0.54
N VAL A 166 20.46 -1.14 -1.35
CA VAL A 166 21.31 -2.29 -1.05
C VAL A 166 22.76 -1.83 -0.98
N LEU A 167 23.30 -1.82 0.24
CA LEU A 167 24.68 -1.43 0.50
C LEU A 167 25.63 -2.61 0.31
N LYS A 168 26.89 -2.34 0.02
CA LYS A 168 27.93 -3.34 -0.31
C LYS A 168 28.22 -4.36 0.80
N ASP A 169 27.87 -4.03 2.04
CA ASP A 169 28.06 -4.90 3.21
C ASP A 169 26.86 -5.79 3.50
N SER A 170 25.79 -5.72 2.68
CA SER A 170 24.58 -6.52 2.86
C SER A 170 24.78 -8.01 2.53
N ASP A 171 23.99 -8.87 3.19
CA ASP A 171 23.88 -10.29 2.84
C ASP A 171 23.03 -10.42 1.55
N LEU A 172 23.68 -10.52 0.38
CA LEU A 172 23.00 -10.50 -0.91
C LEU A 172 21.98 -11.64 -1.09
N GLU A 173 22.21 -12.82 -0.49
CA GLU A 173 21.27 -13.93 -0.59
C GLU A 173 19.93 -13.63 0.10
N LYS A 174 19.97 -13.11 1.33
CA LYS A 174 18.77 -12.70 2.08
C LYS A 174 18.16 -11.44 1.50
N THR A 175 19.00 -10.50 1.09
CA THR A 175 18.57 -9.21 0.50
C THR A 175 17.77 -9.44 -0.78
N THR A 176 18.27 -10.25 -1.71
CA THR A 176 17.58 -10.54 -2.97
C THR A 176 16.27 -11.30 -2.75
N GLU A 177 16.20 -12.17 -1.74
CA GLU A 177 14.95 -12.85 -1.36
C GLU A 177 13.90 -11.84 -0.86
N ALA A 178 14.28 -10.95 0.04
CA ALA A 178 13.38 -9.90 0.53
C ALA A 178 12.95 -8.93 -0.58
N CYS A 179 13.89 -8.53 -1.45
CA CYS A 179 13.63 -7.69 -2.61
C CYS A 179 12.62 -8.35 -3.56
N LEU A 180 12.81 -9.63 -3.87
CA LEU A 180 11.93 -10.37 -4.76
C LEU A 180 10.53 -10.53 -4.17
N LYS A 181 10.43 -10.90 -2.89
CA LYS A 181 9.16 -10.98 -2.17
C LYS A 181 8.44 -9.65 -2.13
N GLY A 182 9.14 -8.56 -1.79
CA GLY A 182 8.58 -7.21 -1.79
C GLY A 182 8.13 -6.74 -3.17
N ARG A 183 8.75 -7.23 -4.25
CA ARG A 183 8.40 -6.84 -5.63
C ARG A 183 7.27 -7.65 -6.22
N LEU A 184 7.25 -8.98 -6.02
CA LEU A 184 6.39 -9.89 -6.78
C LEU A 184 5.09 -10.27 -6.06
N LEU A 185 4.93 -9.92 -4.78
CA LEU A 185 3.65 -10.10 -4.09
C LEU A 185 2.51 -9.46 -4.90
N ASN A 186 1.42 -10.20 -5.08
CA ASN A 186 0.27 -9.78 -5.89
C ASN A 186 0.63 -9.42 -7.33
N THR A 187 1.58 -10.16 -7.91
CA THR A 187 2.11 -9.89 -9.27
C THR A 187 2.72 -8.47 -9.38
N GLY A 188 3.23 -7.92 -8.28
CA GLY A 188 3.77 -6.56 -8.21
C GLY A 188 2.69 -5.45 -8.22
N GLN A 189 1.42 -5.80 -8.14
CA GLN A 189 0.29 -4.86 -8.13
C GLN A 189 0.00 -4.37 -6.70
N SER A 190 1.00 -3.74 -6.09
CA SER A 190 0.93 -3.18 -4.74
C SER A 190 1.55 -1.79 -4.69
N CYS A 191 0.92 -0.88 -3.93
CA CYS A 191 1.46 0.47 -3.72
C CYS A 191 2.81 0.44 -3.02
N ILE A 192 3.02 -0.47 -2.06
CA ILE A 192 4.28 -0.70 -1.34
C ILE A 192 5.19 -1.75 -2.00
N ALA A 193 4.95 -2.12 -3.27
CA ALA A 193 5.90 -3.00 -3.95
C ALA A 193 7.26 -2.30 -4.13
N ALA A 194 8.34 -3.06 -3.94
CA ALA A 194 9.71 -2.60 -4.19
C ALA A 194 9.90 -2.29 -5.68
N LYS A 195 9.78 -1.05 -6.08
CA LYS A 195 9.82 -0.66 -7.49
C LYS A 195 11.20 -0.26 -7.95
N ARG A 196 12.01 0.36 -7.06
CA ARG A 196 13.34 0.87 -7.35
C ARG A 196 14.37 0.18 -6.46
N PHE A 197 15.24 -0.64 -7.07
CA PHE A 197 16.36 -1.28 -6.39
C PHE A 197 17.60 -0.44 -6.63
N ILE A 198 18.05 0.27 -5.60
CA ILE A 198 19.18 1.20 -5.64
C ILE A 198 20.38 0.48 -5.04
N ILE A 199 21.30 0.03 -5.91
CA ILE A 199 22.36 -0.89 -5.56
C ILE A 199 23.71 -0.16 -5.60
N GLU A 200 24.54 -0.29 -4.57
CA GLU A 200 25.92 0.20 -4.67
C GLU A 200 26.65 -0.48 -5.83
N GLU A 201 27.32 0.30 -6.65
CA GLU A 201 27.94 -0.12 -7.93
C GLU A 201 28.86 -1.33 -7.77
N SER A 202 29.59 -1.40 -6.65
CA SER A 202 30.55 -2.48 -6.37
C SER A 202 29.93 -3.90 -6.29
N ILE A 203 28.64 -3.99 -5.96
CA ILE A 203 27.92 -5.27 -5.79
C ILE A 203 26.79 -5.46 -6.80
N LYS A 204 26.59 -4.51 -7.73
CA LYS A 204 25.47 -4.52 -8.68
C LYS A 204 25.41 -5.79 -9.51
N SER A 205 26.55 -6.20 -10.08
CA SER A 205 26.62 -7.41 -10.92
C SER A 205 26.26 -8.67 -10.16
N ASP A 206 26.71 -8.82 -8.91
CA ASP A 206 26.40 -9.96 -8.08
C ASP A 206 24.90 -9.98 -7.71
N PHE A 207 24.35 -8.82 -7.34
CA PHE A 207 22.91 -8.66 -7.09
C PHE A 207 22.07 -9.04 -8.34
N GLU A 208 22.45 -8.56 -9.52
CA GLU A 208 21.75 -8.86 -10.77
C GLU A 208 21.75 -10.36 -11.08
N ASN A 209 22.89 -11.04 -10.89
CA ASN A 209 22.99 -12.47 -11.13
C ASN A 209 22.11 -13.28 -10.15
N ILE A 210 22.19 -12.98 -8.85
CA ILE A 210 21.44 -13.70 -7.82
C ILE A 210 19.94 -13.51 -8.01
N ILE A 211 19.49 -12.27 -8.23
CA ILE A 211 18.04 -11.99 -8.34
C ILE A 211 17.44 -12.64 -9.60
N ILE A 212 18.18 -12.72 -10.71
CA ILE A 212 17.73 -13.43 -11.93
C ILE A 212 17.58 -14.91 -11.66
N GLU A 213 18.53 -15.55 -10.97
CA GLU A 213 18.42 -16.98 -10.64
C GLU A 213 17.16 -17.24 -9.78
N LYS A 214 16.91 -16.41 -8.76
CA LYS A 214 15.70 -16.54 -7.92
C LYS A 214 14.39 -16.26 -8.68
N ILE A 215 14.40 -15.41 -9.70
CA ILE A 215 13.22 -15.16 -10.56
C ILE A 215 12.87 -16.38 -11.39
N LYS A 216 13.85 -17.21 -11.80
CA LYS A 216 13.60 -18.41 -12.60
C LYS A 216 12.76 -19.45 -11.84
N ASP A 217 12.79 -19.43 -10.52
CA ASP A 217 11.97 -20.29 -9.66
C ASP A 217 10.51 -19.83 -9.55
N GLN A 218 10.19 -18.66 -10.06
CA GLN A 218 8.82 -18.14 -10.00
C GLN A 218 7.94 -18.79 -11.07
N VAL A 219 6.76 -19.22 -10.64
CA VAL A 219 5.77 -19.88 -11.52
C VAL A 219 4.73 -18.87 -11.97
N VAL A 220 4.78 -18.53 -13.27
CA VAL A 220 3.74 -17.70 -13.91
C VAL A 220 2.64 -18.61 -14.44
N GLY A 221 1.43 -18.53 -13.90
CA GLY A 221 0.39 -19.50 -14.24
C GLY A 221 -1.03 -19.14 -13.85
N ASP A 222 -1.91 -20.15 -13.87
CA ASP A 222 -3.29 -20.04 -13.45
C ASP A 222 -3.38 -19.66 -11.96
N PRO A 223 -4.10 -18.58 -11.60
CA PRO A 223 -4.23 -18.16 -10.22
C PRO A 223 -4.87 -19.21 -9.28
N PHE A 224 -5.61 -20.18 -9.81
CA PHE A 224 -6.18 -21.28 -9.02
C PHE A 224 -5.21 -22.46 -8.79
N ASP A 225 -4.07 -22.50 -9.47
CA ASP A 225 -3.02 -23.48 -9.17
C ASP A 225 -2.17 -22.99 -7.98
N GLU A 226 -2.16 -23.73 -6.89
CA GLU A 226 -1.40 -23.40 -5.67
C GLU A 226 0.11 -23.20 -5.91
N ARG A 227 0.66 -23.76 -6.99
CA ARG A 227 2.05 -23.57 -7.37
C ARG A 227 2.30 -22.20 -8.00
N THR A 228 1.28 -21.52 -8.45
CA THR A 228 1.41 -20.20 -9.10
C THR A 228 1.81 -19.14 -8.10
N THR A 229 2.95 -18.50 -8.34
CA THR A 229 3.43 -17.36 -7.54
C THR A 229 3.10 -16.03 -8.19
N ILE A 230 2.95 -16.00 -9.52
CA ILE A 230 2.68 -14.81 -10.33
C ILE A 230 1.46 -15.08 -11.22
N GLY A 231 0.38 -14.37 -10.94
CA GLY A 231 -0.86 -14.40 -11.71
C GLY A 231 -0.87 -13.40 -12.88
N PRO A 232 -2.02 -13.22 -13.54
CA PRO A 232 -2.20 -12.16 -14.52
C PRO A 232 -2.24 -10.77 -13.87
N MET A 233 -2.06 -9.74 -14.67
CA MET A 233 -2.47 -8.37 -14.35
C MET A 233 -3.99 -8.30 -14.23
N VAL A 234 -4.49 -7.29 -13.52
CA VAL A 234 -5.94 -7.10 -13.31
C VAL A 234 -6.73 -6.97 -14.62
N SER A 235 -6.11 -6.46 -15.67
CA SER A 235 -6.72 -6.33 -17.00
C SER A 235 -5.68 -6.28 -18.12
N ILE A 236 -6.16 -6.42 -19.35
CA ILE A 236 -5.35 -6.26 -20.56
C ILE A 236 -4.83 -4.82 -20.66
N GLU A 237 -5.65 -3.84 -20.32
CA GLU A 237 -5.28 -2.41 -20.34
C GLU A 237 -4.14 -2.12 -19.37
N ALA A 238 -4.21 -2.66 -18.13
CA ALA A 238 -3.16 -2.53 -17.13
C ALA A 238 -1.84 -3.18 -17.60
N ARG A 239 -1.92 -4.37 -18.22
CA ARG A 239 -0.78 -5.04 -18.85
C ARG A 239 -0.16 -4.17 -19.95
N ASP A 240 -0.98 -3.61 -20.84
CA ASP A 240 -0.49 -2.86 -21.98
C ASP A 240 0.08 -1.51 -21.59
N GLN A 241 -0.49 -0.85 -20.55
CA GLN A 241 0.10 0.34 -19.95
C GLN A 241 1.49 0.04 -19.37
N LEU A 242 1.64 -1.03 -18.60
CA LEU A 242 2.94 -1.44 -18.04
C LEU A 242 3.95 -1.76 -19.15
N LYS A 243 3.53 -2.44 -20.22
CA LYS A 243 4.39 -2.68 -21.40
C LYS A 243 4.85 -1.38 -22.04
N ALA A 244 3.99 -0.39 -22.13
CA ALA A 244 4.35 0.92 -22.69
C ALA A 244 5.39 1.62 -21.81
N GLN A 245 5.22 1.62 -20.47
CA GLN A 245 6.19 2.19 -19.55
C GLN A 245 7.56 1.48 -19.66
N VAL A 246 7.58 0.14 -19.71
CA VAL A 246 8.81 -0.65 -19.92
C VAL A 246 9.47 -0.29 -21.24
N LYS A 247 8.69 -0.21 -22.33
CA LYS A 247 9.22 0.16 -23.65
C LYS A 247 9.85 1.55 -23.65
N VAL A 248 9.17 2.55 -23.14
CA VAL A 248 9.69 3.93 -23.07
C VAL A 248 10.97 3.98 -22.23
N THR A 249 11.05 3.22 -21.14
CA THR A 249 12.25 3.13 -20.29
C THR A 249 13.43 2.54 -21.08
N ILE A 250 13.21 1.48 -21.85
CA ILE A 250 14.25 0.87 -22.70
C ILE A 250 14.65 1.84 -23.82
N ASP A 251 13.69 2.46 -24.50
CA ASP A 251 13.95 3.44 -25.55
C ASP A 251 14.75 4.66 -25.03
N ALA A 252 14.62 4.98 -23.74
CA ALA A 252 15.38 6.03 -23.06
C ALA A 252 16.80 5.60 -22.61
N GLY A 253 17.19 4.35 -22.82
CA GLY A 253 18.56 3.87 -22.61
C GLY A 253 18.74 2.83 -21.50
N ALA A 254 17.70 2.43 -20.78
CA ALA A 254 17.79 1.32 -19.83
C ALA A 254 17.96 -0.01 -20.57
N ASN A 255 18.68 -0.95 -19.95
CA ASN A 255 18.94 -2.27 -20.52
C ASN A 255 17.92 -3.30 -20.01
N LEU A 256 17.38 -4.12 -20.91
CA LEU A 256 16.57 -5.31 -20.56
C LEU A 256 17.53 -6.44 -20.15
N LEU A 257 17.62 -6.69 -18.85
CA LEU A 257 18.52 -7.73 -18.32
C LEU A 257 17.86 -9.12 -18.31
N TYR A 258 16.57 -9.20 -18.00
CA TYR A 258 15.82 -10.45 -17.96
C TYR A 258 14.35 -10.25 -18.32
N LYS A 259 13.76 -11.29 -18.92
CA LYS A 259 12.33 -11.37 -19.23
C LYS A 259 11.86 -12.81 -19.13
N SER A 260 10.90 -13.09 -18.24
CA SER A 260 10.34 -14.43 -18.10
C SER A 260 9.42 -14.82 -19.25
N ILE A 261 9.14 -16.12 -19.35
CA ILE A 261 8.12 -16.65 -20.27
C ILE A 261 6.74 -16.44 -19.60
N THR A 262 5.74 -16.21 -20.44
CA THR A 262 4.32 -16.14 -20.01
C THR A 262 3.49 -17.17 -20.77
N PRO A 263 2.33 -17.59 -20.25
CA PRO A 263 1.40 -18.43 -20.99
C PRO A 263 1.08 -17.87 -22.38
N SER A 264 1.02 -18.75 -23.38
CA SER A 264 1.03 -18.39 -24.83
C SER A 264 -0.28 -17.81 -25.39
N ASN A 265 -1.31 -17.60 -24.58
CA ASN A 265 -2.57 -17.01 -25.06
C ASN A 265 -2.41 -15.51 -25.31
N LYS A 266 -2.56 -15.08 -26.56
CA LYS A 266 -2.39 -13.67 -26.97
C LYS A 266 -3.40 -12.69 -26.34
N ASN A 267 -4.56 -13.19 -25.92
CA ASN A 267 -5.66 -12.36 -25.35
C ASN A 267 -5.70 -12.43 -23.82
N ASN A 268 -4.61 -12.79 -23.18
CA ASN A 268 -4.54 -12.85 -21.71
C ASN A 268 -3.91 -11.57 -21.12
N ALA A 269 -4.14 -11.36 -19.82
CA ALA A 269 -3.57 -10.22 -19.09
C ALA A 269 -2.19 -10.52 -18.46
N TYR A 270 -1.51 -11.61 -18.82
CA TYR A 270 -0.18 -11.90 -18.29
C TYR A 270 0.88 -10.93 -18.78
N HIS A 271 1.64 -10.41 -17.83
CA HIS A 271 2.87 -9.65 -18.10
C HIS A 271 4.07 -10.48 -17.64
N PRO A 272 5.14 -10.58 -18.43
CA PRO A 272 6.36 -11.25 -17.98
C PRO A 272 6.97 -10.54 -16.77
N VAL A 273 7.68 -11.28 -15.92
CA VAL A 273 8.61 -10.65 -14.99
C VAL A 273 9.74 -10.04 -15.82
N VAL A 274 9.97 -8.75 -15.63
CA VAL A 274 11.00 -7.98 -16.36
C VAL A 274 11.99 -7.42 -15.36
N VAL A 275 13.28 -7.53 -15.65
CA VAL A 275 14.36 -6.85 -14.94
C VAL A 275 14.98 -5.84 -15.88
N LEU A 276 14.91 -4.56 -15.50
CA LEU A 276 15.56 -3.45 -16.16
C LEU A 276 16.78 -3.03 -15.32
N THR A 277 17.90 -2.81 -15.98
CA THR A 277 19.11 -2.27 -15.36
C THR A 277 19.54 -0.96 -16.01
N ASP A 278 20.42 -0.23 -15.35
CA ASP A 278 20.85 1.11 -15.78
C ASP A 278 19.69 2.11 -15.91
N VAL A 279 18.69 1.95 -15.02
CA VAL A 279 17.58 2.88 -14.93
C VAL A 279 18.05 4.18 -14.30
N LEU A 280 17.71 5.31 -14.93
CA LEU A 280 18.14 6.65 -14.52
C LEU A 280 16.94 7.57 -14.25
N PRO A 281 17.13 8.63 -13.46
CA PRO A 281 16.13 9.71 -13.34
C PRO A 281 15.70 10.25 -14.71
N GLY A 282 14.40 10.51 -14.88
CA GLY A 282 13.79 10.90 -16.14
C GLY A 282 13.21 9.73 -16.94
N MET A 283 13.49 8.49 -16.55
CA MET A 283 12.88 7.31 -17.17
C MET A 283 11.59 6.92 -16.42
N PRO A 284 10.54 6.42 -17.11
CA PRO A 284 9.31 5.97 -16.43
C PRO A 284 9.56 4.98 -15.29
N ALA A 285 10.50 4.05 -15.44
CA ALA A 285 10.83 3.07 -14.39
C ALA A 285 11.52 3.68 -13.15
N PHE A 286 11.97 4.93 -13.21
CA PHE A 286 12.47 5.69 -12.06
C PHE A 286 11.39 6.60 -11.48
N ASP A 287 10.70 7.38 -12.34
CA ASP A 287 9.86 8.50 -11.92
C ASP A 287 8.39 8.11 -11.70
N GLU A 288 7.90 7.06 -12.40
CA GLU A 288 6.50 6.65 -12.33
C GLU A 288 6.28 5.42 -11.45
N GLU A 289 5.05 5.15 -11.09
CA GLU A 289 4.65 3.91 -10.44
C GLU A 289 4.47 2.79 -11.47
N LEU A 290 5.42 1.82 -11.53
CA LEU A 290 5.28 0.61 -12.33
C LEU A 290 4.46 -0.44 -11.55
N PHE A 291 3.16 -0.53 -11.83
CA PHE A 291 2.21 -1.33 -11.07
C PHE A 291 2.05 -2.75 -11.63
N GLY A 292 3.12 -3.57 -11.53
CA GLY A 292 3.19 -4.95 -12.04
C GLY A 292 4.61 -5.53 -11.92
N PRO A 293 4.91 -6.73 -12.45
CA PRO A 293 6.11 -7.50 -12.14
C PRO A 293 7.36 -6.98 -12.88
N VAL A 294 7.74 -5.73 -12.66
CA VAL A 294 8.93 -5.09 -13.26
C VAL A 294 9.88 -4.63 -12.16
N LEU A 295 11.12 -5.13 -12.17
CA LEU A 295 12.20 -4.74 -11.27
C LEU A 295 13.07 -3.68 -11.97
N SER A 296 13.30 -2.53 -11.33
CA SER A 296 14.14 -1.45 -11.86
C SER A 296 15.41 -1.33 -11.04
N ILE A 297 16.57 -1.69 -11.62
CA ILE A 297 17.87 -1.63 -10.96
C ILE A 297 18.55 -0.31 -11.31
N ILE A 298 18.95 0.43 -10.27
CA ILE A 298 19.56 1.74 -10.32
C ILE A 298 20.92 1.64 -9.66
N SER A 299 21.96 2.12 -10.31
CA SER A 299 23.32 2.12 -9.76
C SER A 299 23.56 3.34 -8.86
N ALA A 300 24.10 3.13 -7.67
CA ALA A 300 24.57 4.19 -6.79
C ALA A 300 26.08 4.07 -6.58
N LYS A 301 26.79 5.21 -6.62
CA LYS A 301 28.25 5.25 -6.43
C LYS A 301 28.68 4.84 -5.01
N ASP A 302 27.87 5.26 -4.06
CA ASP A 302 28.07 5.09 -2.62
C ASP A 302 26.72 5.20 -1.89
N LYS A 303 26.76 5.05 -0.59
CA LYS A 303 25.61 5.15 0.32
C LYS A 303 24.91 6.52 0.23
N GLU A 304 25.66 7.59 0.23
CA GLU A 304 25.15 8.96 0.18
C GLU A 304 24.38 9.19 -1.13
N HIS A 305 24.93 8.73 -2.25
CA HIS A 305 24.26 8.79 -3.54
C HIS A 305 23.00 7.91 -3.58
N ALA A 306 23.03 6.74 -2.95
CA ALA A 306 21.86 5.87 -2.86
C ALA A 306 20.69 6.55 -2.12
N ILE A 307 20.96 7.25 -1.02
CA ILE A 307 19.97 8.01 -0.26
C ILE A 307 19.37 9.16 -1.10
N ILE A 308 20.20 9.88 -1.83
CA ILE A 308 19.76 10.95 -2.75
C ILE A 308 18.79 10.37 -3.80
N LEU A 309 19.18 9.28 -4.46
CA LEU A 309 18.35 8.61 -5.46
C LEU A 309 17.05 8.06 -4.87
N ALA A 310 17.09 7.54 -3.63
CA ALA A 310 15.91 7.05 -2.95
C ALA A 310 14.86 8.15 -2.75
N ASN A 311 15.29 9.31 -2.31
CA ASN A 311 14.43 10.47 -2.03
C ASN A 311 14.02 11.27 -3.28
N GLN A 312 14.69 11.05 -4.41
CA GLN A 312 14.38 11.68 -5.70
C GLN A 312 13.12 11.06 -6.33
N SER A 313 12.00 11.24 -5.66
CA SER A 313 10.69 10.77 -6.09
C SER A 313 9.61 11.68 -5.53
N CYS A 314 8.50 11.83 -6.27
CA CYS A 314 7.30 12.49 -5.75
C CYS A 314 6.54 11.61 -4.74
N PHE A 315 6.86 10.32 -4.65
CA PHE A 315 6.26 9.36 -3.72
C PHE A 315 7.06 9.22 -2.42
N GLY A 316 6.39 8.75 -1.38
CA GLY A 316 6.99 8.49 -0.07
C GLY A 316 6.11 7.57 0.78
N LEU A 317 5.77 6.36 0.28
CA LEU A 317 4.94 5.41 1.01
C LEU A 317 5.79 4.50 1.90
N GLY A 318 6.66 3.71 1.32
CA GLY A 318 7.61 2.86 2.01
C GLY A 318 9.02 2.99 1.47
N ALA A 319 10.00 2.54 2.24
CA ALA A 319 11.40 2.42 1.84
C ALA A 319 12.08 1.30 2.63
N ALA A 320 13.10 0.68 2.05
CA ALA A 320 13.91 -0.31 2.75
C ALA A 320 15.41 -0.05 2.52
N ILE A 321 16.22 -0.44 3.51
CA ILE A 321 17.68 -0.44 3.42
C ILE A 321 18.23 -1.78 3.89
N PHE A 322 19.20 -2.31 3.16
CA PHE A 322 19.88 -3.56 3.44
C PHE A 322 21.37 -3.31 3.72
N THR A 323 21.81 -3.69 4.90
CA THR A 323 23.18 -3.48 5.40
C THR A 323 23.47 -4.44 6.55
N SER A 324 24.72 -4.78 6.79
CA SER A 324 25.13 -5.50 8.01
C SER A 324 25.28 -4.56 9.21
N ASP A 325 25.46 -3.25 9.00
CA ASP A 325 25.50 -2.23 10.05
C ASP A 325 24.08 -1.80 10.43
N ILE A 326 23.50 -2.50 11.42
CA ILE A 326 22.12 -2.28 11.88
C ILE A 326 21.90 -0.87 12.43
N GLU A 327 22.88 -0.29 13.14
CA GLU A 327 22.74 1.05 13.72
C GLU A 327 22.75 2.13 12.64
N GLU A 328 23.58 1.99 11.63
CA GLU A 328 23.56 2.85 10.45
C GLU A 328 22.26 2.66 9.64
N GLY A 329 21.81 1.42 9.46
CA GLY A 329 20.53 1.12 8.81
C GLY A 329 19.36 1.80 9.50
N LYS A 330 19.27 1.73 10.83
CA LYS A 330 18.26 2.44 11.64
C LYS A 330 18.34 3.95 11.44
N ARG A 331 19.54 4.51 11.55
CA ARG A 331 19.76 5.96 11.39
C ARG A 331 19.27 6.46 10.03
N ILE A 332 19.60 5.73 8.97
CA ILE A 332 19.17 6.09 7.61
C ILE A 332 17.65 5.95 7.48
N ALA A 333 17.08 4.83 7.93
CA ALA A 333 15.64 4.59 7.83
C ALA A 333 14.82 5.64 8.61
N GLU A 334 15.31 6.10 9.77
CA GLU A 334 14.62 7.04 10.65
C GLU A 334 14.77 8.50 10.22
N PHE A 335 15.98 8.90 9.79
CA PHE A 335 16.29 10.32 9.61
C PHE A 335 16.57 10.75 8.18
N GLU A 336 16.82 9.82 7.25
CA GLU A 336 17.26 10.19 5.91
C GLU A 336 16.30 9.74 4.80
N LEU A 337 15.45 8.71 5.04
CA LEU A 337 14.48 8.25 4.03
C LEU A 337 13.15 9.00 4.18
N GLU A 338 12.73 9.65 3.10
CA GLU A 338 11.49 10.43 3.04
C GLU A 338 10.29 9.54 2.70
N ALA A 339 9.94 8.62 3.60
CA ALA A 339 8.83 7.68 3.46
C ALA A 339 8.03 7.55 4.77
N GLY A 340 6.78 7.13 4.66
CA GLY A 340 5.93 6.88 5.82
C GLY A 340 6.30 5.62 6.59
N ALA A 341 7.02 4.68 5.96
CA ALA A 341 7.52 3.46 6.60
C ALA A 341 8.95 3.16 6.14
N GLY A 342 9.88 3.00 7.10
CA GLY A 342 11.28 2.61 6.87
C GLY A 342 11.56 1.22 7.41
N PHE A 343 12.14 0.35 6.58
CA PHE A 343 12.49 -1.04 6.94
C PHE A 343 13.99 -1.27 6.82
N VAL A 344 14.55 -2.03 7.75
CA VAL A 344 15.96 -2.44 7.74
C VAL A 344 16.03 -3.95 7.57
N ASN A 345 16.71 -4.42 6.53
CA ASN A 345 16.91 -5.85 6.22
C ASN A 345 15.64 -6.68 6.05
N ASP A 346 14.53 -6.04 5.67
CA ASP A 346 13.27 -6.71 5.36
C ASP A 346 12.51 -5.93 4.29
N PHE A 347 11.49 -6.57 3.67
CA PHE A 347 10.62 -5.93 2.71
C PHE A 347 9.49 -5.15 3.40
N VAL A 348 9.06 -4.07 2.78
CA VAL A 348 7.98 -3.21 3.29
C VAL A 348 6.66 -3.96 3.31
N ARG A 349 5.97 -3.93 4.44
CA ARG A 349 4.63 -4.52 4.64
C ARG A 349 3.83 -3.75 5.69
N SER A 350 2.53 -3.74 5.54
CA SER A 350 1.62 -3.22 6.58
C SER A 350 1.42 -4.26 7.69
N ASP A 351 1.37 -3.77 8.94
CA ASP A 351 1.17 -4.55 10.16
C ASP A 351 0.12 -3.84 11.02
N PRO A 352 -0.93 -4.52 11.53
CA PRO A 352 -1.96 -3.88 12.36
C PRO A 352 -1.43 -3.11 13.57
N ARG A 353 -0.27 -3.49 14.10
CA ARG A 353 0.36 -2.90 15.29
C ARG A 353 1.12 -1.60 15.01
N LEU A 354 1.48 -1.34 13.75
CA LEU A 354 2.29 -0.20 13.32
C LEU A 354 1.46 0.76 12.48
N PRO A 355 1.68 2.08 12.57
CA PRO A 355 0.99 3.02 11.70
C PRO A 355 1.37 2.77 10.23
N PHE A 356 0.41 2.97 9.34
CA PHE A 356 0.59 2.86 7.91
C PHE A 356 0.07 4.14 7.25
N GLY A 357 0.89 4.77 6.45
CA GLY A 357 0.57 6.00 5.72
C GLY A 357 1.76 6.52 4.95
N GLY A 358 1.50 7.36 3.96
CA GLY A 358 2.51 7.96 3.12
C GLY A 358 2.76 9.43 3.42
N VAL A 359 3.84 9.95 2.84
CA VAL A 359 4.16 11.37 2.73
C VAL A 359 4.24 11.76 1.25
N LYS A 360 4.46 13.02 0.93
CA LYS A 360 4.51 13.53 -0.45
C LYS A 360 3.22 13.18 -1.22
N GLU A 361 3.33 12.73 -2.48
CA GLU A 361 2.18 12.35 -3.30
C GLU A 361 1.62 10.94 -2.98
N SER A 362 2.20 10.22 -2.02
CA SER A 362 1.65 8.97 -1.51
C SER A 362 0.50 9.17 -0.51
N GLY A 363 0.16 10.39 -0.15
CA GLY A 363 -1.03 10.70 0.62
C GLY A 363 -0.74 11.31 1.98
N TYR A 364 -1.75 11.26 2.86
CA TYR A 364 -1.68 11.78 4.23
C TYR A 364 -2.76 11.13 5.11
N GLY A 365 -2.61 11.30 6.44
CA GLY A 365 -3.33 10.56 7.45
C GLY A 365 -2.70 9.18 7.65
N ASN A 366 -3.20 8.44 8.63
CA ASN A 366 -2.65 7.12 8.95
C ASN A 366 -3.77 6.08 9.01
N GLU A 367 -3.43 4.88 8.64
CA GLU A 367 -4.22 3.69 8.93
C GLU A 367 -3.46 2.80 9.92
N LEU A 368 -4.14 1.85 10.51
CA LEU A 368 -3.60 0.88 11.47
C LEU A 368 -3.09 1.50 12.79
N SER A 369 -2.72 0.63 13.74
CA SER A 369 -2.26 0.98 15.10
C SER A 369 -3.21 1.90 15.88
N SER A 370 -2.70 2.54 16.92
CA SER A 370 -3.42 3.56 17.68
C SER A 370 -3.61 4.88 16.90
N TYR A 371 -2.85 5.10 15.85
CA TYR A 371 -2.97 6.29 15.02
C TYR A 371 -4.17 6.18 14.06
N GLY A 372 -4.34 5.03 13.38
CA GLY A 372 -5.43 4.83 12.43
C GLY A 372 -6.83 4.88 13.07
N ILE A 373 -6.98 4.32 14.28
CA ILE A 373 -8.29 4.38 14.96
C ILE A 373 -8.68 5.82 15.35
N LEU A 374 -7.69 6.71 15.56
CA LEU A 374 -7.93 8.11 15.91
C LEU A 374 -8.25 9.00 14.71
N GLU A 375 -8.06 8.49 13.48
CA GLU A 375 -8.35 9.29 12.27
C GLU A 375 -9.83 9.62 12.12
N PHE A 376 -10.72 8.73 12.53
CA PHE A 376 -12.16 8.91 12.38
C PHE A 376 -12.89 9.13 13.70
N VAL A 377 -12.23 9.80 14.66
CA VAL A 377 -12.85 10.26 15.91
C VAL A 377 -12.74 11.78 16.08
N ASN A 378 -13.71 12.35 16.78
CA ASN A 378 -13.62 13.68 17.31
C ASN A 378 -12.85 13.64 18.65
N ILE A 379 -11.66 14.22 18.67
CA ILE A 379 -10.83 14.39 19.88
C ILE A 379 -11.35 15.58 20.63
N LYS A 380 -12.12 15.34 21.71
CA LYS A 380 -12.93 16.35 22.40
C LYS A 380 -12.36 16.68 23.78
N THR A 381 -12.12 17.95 24.04
CA THR A 381 -11.76 18.41 25.37
C THR A 381 -13.01 18.46 26.28
N ILE A 382 -12.91 17.88 27.46
CA ILE A 382 -13.88 18.02 28.55
C ILE A 382 -13.20 18.77 29.71
N TYR A 383 -13.82 19.84 30.16
CA TYR A 383 -13.29 20.72 31.20
C TYR A 383 -14.41 21.04 32.20
N ILE A 384 -14.24 20.65 33.44
CA ILE A 384 -15.22 20.81 34.53
C ILE A 384 -14.60 21.69 35.61
N ARG A 385 -15.25 22.79 35.90
CA ARG A 385 -14.80 23.77 36.88
C ARG A 385 -15.38 23.48 38.25
#